data_c7195df309b416242d02d657a7a56441
#
_entry.id   c7195df309b416242d02d657a7a56441
#
_cell.length_a   1.000
_cell.length_b   1.000
_cell.length_c   1.000
_cell.angle_alpha   90.00
_cell.angle_beta   90.00
_cell.angle_gamma   90.00
#
_symmetry.space_group_name_H-M   'P 1'
#
loop_
_entity.id
_entity.type
_entity.pdbx_description
1 polymer ?
#
loop_
_entity_poly.entity_id
_entity_poly.type
_entity_poly.pdbx_seq_one_letter_code
_entity_poly.pdbx_strand_id
1 'polypeptide(L)'
;MAKRRVRALQVSVICGLMALQFPAFSNEENTQQSVSEVQAVAPVTPTESLVKITQSLPTDVKPIFSTQLAKLYADRKMQLLWQDETAISQFQQQLAELSLAGVQPQFGEWLAILENNQLNELGRDVILSDAMLGYLQYLSSIEASGQYWLYTNRPYKIIAPTTAQMKPWIDAVESNNLSSWVKSQAPNHPMYLPMRKEMLKLLAMPEDNLEIVGTKALKPGQSSDDVVMLRQILQREGLLEGGNVTEEVAPPETMAQVAELAVEQTVEPTEPSDALASTVSKVYDQELVDAVKKFQLQYGLEADGVVGKGTRVWLNMQPKQKAGLMAL
;
A
#
# COMPACT_ATOMS: atom_id res chain seq x y z
N MET A 1 -33.51 52.58 -12.31
CA MET A 1 -34.41 53.04 -11.23
C MET A 1 -34.66 51.91 -10.25
N ALA A 2 -34.46 52.12 -9.00
CA ALA A 2 -34.85 51.52 -7.74
C ALA A 2 -33.66 51.15 -6.84
N LYS A 3 -33.33 52.10 -5.98
CA LYS A 3 -32.44 51.95 -4.82
C LYS A 3 -33.18 51.18 -3.71
N ARG A 4 -32.60 50.10 -3.17
CA ARG A 4 -33.04 49.51 -1.90
C ARG A 4 -32.04 49.87 -0.81
N ARG A 5 -32.55 50.57 0.21
CA ARG A 5 -31.86 51.04 1.42
C ARG A 5 -31.67 49.88 2.41
N VAL A 6 -30.46 49.78 2.95
CA VAL A 6 -30.12 48.95 4.11
C VAL A 6 -30.46 49.75 5.38
N ARG A 7 -31.24 49.18 6.27
CA ARG A 7 -31.51 49.72 7.63
C ARG A 7 -30.54 49.14 8.60
N ALA A 8 -29.79 50.00 9.26
CA ALA A 8 -29.00 49.70 10.43
C ALA A 8 -29.89 49.69 11.67
N LEU A 9 -29.79 48.63 12.47
CA LEU A 9 -30.38 48.55 13.79
C LEU A 9 -29.30 48.93 14.82
N GLN A 10 -29.52 50.06 15.51
CA GLN A 10 -28.80 50.46 16.71
C GLN A 10 -29.47 49.79 17.90
N VAL A 11 -28.69 49.10 18.74
CA VAL A 11 -29.12 48.62 20.03
C VAL A 11 -28.42 49.46 21.11
N SER A 12 -29.25 50.22 21.80
CA SER A 12 -28.83 51.07 22.94
C SER A 12 -28.66 50.21 24.18
N VAL A 13 -27.49 50.36 24.84
CA VAL A 13 -27.21 49.83 26.15
C VAL A 13 -27.54 50.87 27.22
N ILE A 14 -28.49 50.53 28.06
CA ILE A 14 -28.88 51.34 29.22
C ILE A 14 -28.05 50.86 30.43
N CYS A 15 -27.16 51.73 30.95
CA CYS A 15 -26.50 51.59 32.24
C CYS A 15 -27.47 51.98 33.36
N GLY A 16 -27.81 51.04 34.23
CA GLY A 16 -28.49 51.30 35.49
C GLY A 16 -27.52 51.12 36.65
N LEU A 17 -27.12 52.23 37.27
CA LEU A 17 -26.40 52.26 38.55
C LEU A 17 -27.40 52.10 39.68
N MET A 18 -27.33 51.00 40.47
CA MET A 18 -27.95 50.92 41.79
C MET A 18 -26.83 50.70 42.83
N ALA A 19 -26.65 51.70 43.66
CA ALA A 19 -25.82 51.65 44.85
C ALA A 19 -26.63 51.04 45.99
N LEU A 20 -26.19 49.91 46.52
CA LEU A 20 -26.71 49.36 47.78
C LEU A 20 -25.54 49.35 48.80
N GLN A 21 -25.74 50.09 49.89
CA GLN A 21 -24.87 50.13 51.06
C GLN A 21 -25.05 48.83 51.89
N PHE A 22 -23.95 48.21 52.26
CA PHE A 22 -23.91 47.13 53.22
C PHE A 22 -23.16 47.53 54.49
N PRO A 23 -23.61 47.15 55.67
CA PRO A 23 -22.91 47.41 56.93
C PRO A 23 -21.74 46.42 57.09
N ALA A 24 -20.69 46.92 57.70
CA ALA A 24 -19.49 46.20 58.10
C ALA A 24 -19.82 45.14 59.18
N PHE A 25 -19.50 43.86 58.92
CA PHE A 25 -19.25 42.88 59.96
C PHE A 25 -17.85 42.33 59.77
N SER A 26 -17.01 42.59 60.75
CA SER A 26 -15.71 41.99 60.93
C SER A 26 -15.93 40.54 61.43
N ASN A 27 -15.43 39.59 60.63
CA ASN A 27 -15.11 38.26 61.16
C ASN A 27 -13.86 37.77 60.42
N GLU A 28 -12.77 37.68 61.15
CA GLU A 28 -11.56 37.00 60.75
C GLU A 28 -11.86 35.50 60.74
N GLU A 29 -12.01 34.92 59.56
CA GLU A 29 -11.88 33.49 59.39
C GLU A 29 -10.85 33.23 58.27
N ASN A 30 -9.80 32.62 58.71
CA ASN A 30 -8.62 32.14 58.00
C ASN A 30 -9.04 31.07 56.97
N THR A 31 -9.37 31.49 55.74
CA THR A 31 -9.58 30.55 54.64
C THR A 31 -8.28 30.50 53.86
N GLN A 32 -7.45 29.51 54.21
CA GLN A 32 -6.39 29.02 53.32
C GLN A 32 -7.05 28.55 52.01
N GLN A 33 -7.10 29.41 51.01
CA GLN A 33 -7.28 29.04 49.64
C GLN A 33 -6.10 28.16 49.25
N SER A 34 -6.35 26.82 49.22
CA SER A 34 -5.47 25.88 48.54
C SER A 34 -5.46 26.25 47.06
N VAL A 35 -4.49 27.07 46.68
CA VAL A 35 -4.08 27.20 45.30
C VAL A 35 -3.61 25.80 44.90
N SER A 36 -4.45 25.09 44.15
CA SER A 36 -4.01 23.87 43.49
C SER A 36 -2.87 24.22 42.58
N GLU A 37 -1.68 23.97 43.08
CA GLU A 37 -0.42 24.07 42.35
C GLU A 37 -0.60 23.09 41.18
N VAL A 38 -0.86 23.61 39.98
CA VAL A 38 -0.77 22.83 38.74
C VAL A 38 0.67 22.37 38.68
N GLN A 39 0.94 21.17 39.14
CA GLN A 39 2.24 20.55 39.04
C GLN A 39 2.62 20.57 37.56
N ALA A 40 3.53 21.46 37.22
CA ALA A 40 4.15 21.48 35.90
C ALA A 40 4.81 20.12 35.70
N VAL A 41 4.24 19.30 34.83
CA VAL A 41 4.81 18.01 34.45
C VAL A 41 6.24 18.27 33.99
N ALA A 42 7.21 17.70 34.69
CA ALA A 42 8.62 17.85 34.38
C ALA A 42 8.87 17.53 32.91
N PRO A 43 9.73 18.27 32.22
CA PRO A 43 10.04 18.00 30.81
C PRO A 43 10.65 16.61 30.68
N VAL A 44 10.12 15.81 29.74
CA VAL A 44 10.67 14.49 29.40
C VAL A 44 12.02 14.69 28.71
N THR A 45 13.05 14.03 29.19
CA THR A 45 14.37 14.09 28.56
C THR A 45 14.45 13.13 27.35
N PRO A 46 15.34 13.38 26.37
CA PRO A 46 15.55 12.42 25.27
C PRO A 46 15.98 11.04 25.76
N THR A 47 16.71 10.94 26.85
CA THR A 47 17.12 9.65 27.44
C THR A 47 15.92 8.87 28.00
N GLU A 48 15.05 9.52 28.74
CA GLU A 48 13.81 8.92 29.25
C GLU A 48 12.86 8.53 28.11
N SER A 49 12.77 9.37 27.09
CA SER A 49 12.01 9.07 25.88
C SER A 49 12.53 7.81 25.17
N LEU A 50 13.85 7.70 25.00
CA LEU A 50 14.47 6.53 24.38
C LEU A 50 14.18 5.23 25.15
N VAL A 51 14.21 5.29 26.48
CA VAL A 51 13.86 4.13 27.33
C VAL A 51 12.41 3.71 27.10
N LYS A 52 11.47 4.64 27.10
CA LYS A 52 10.03 4.37 26.83
C LYS A 52 9.82 3.80 25.42
N ILE A 53 10.47 4.37 24.41
CA ILE A 53 10.46 3.87 23.04
C ILE A 53 10.95 2.43 22.99
N THR A 54 12.10 2.14 23.59
CA THR A 54 12.66 0.78 23.58
C THR A 54 11.75 -0.22 24.30
N GLN A 55 11.13 0.18 25.40
CA GLN A 55 10.18 -0.67 26.14
C GLN A 55 8.86 -0.92 25.41
N SER A 56 8.48 -0.06 24.46
CA SER A 56 7.25 -0.20 23.67
C SER A 56 7.39 -1.13 22.47
N LEU A 57 8.61 -1.57 22.17
CA LEU A 57 8.93 -2.39 21.01
C LEU A 57 9.33 -3.81 21.42
N PRO A 58 9.13 -4.82 20.55
CA PRO A 58 9.72 -6.14 20.68
C PRO A 58 11.26 -6.04 20.79
N THR A 59 11.88 -7.00 21.49
CA THR A 59 13.32 -6.97 21.82
C THR A 59 14.25 -7.03 20.60
N ASP A 60 13.77 -7.57 19.49
CA ASP A 60 14.45 -7.70 18.20
C ASP A 60 14.25 -6.49 17.29
N VAL A 61 13.31 -5.59 17.62
CA VAL A 61 12.99 -4.40 16.83
C VAL A 61 13.74 -3.19 17.37
N LYS A 62 14.53 -2.56 16.50
CA LYS A 62 15.28 -1.33 16.83
C LYS A 62 15.02 -0.28 15.77
N PRO A 63 14.46 0.90 16.13
CA PRO A 63 14.29 1.99 15.19
C PRO A 63 15.63 2.46 14.63
N ILE A 64 15.64 2.79 13.34
CA ILE A 64 16.85 3.27 12.64
C ILE A 64 17.22 4.67 13.13
N PHE A 65 16.22 5.53 13.33
CA PHE A 65 16.42 6.92 13.70
C PHE A 65 16.19 7.16 15.21
N SER A 66 16.65 6.22 16.04
CA SER A 66 16.42 6.21 17.50
C SER A 66 16.73 7.55 18.19
N THR A 67 17.82 8.22 17.79
CA THR A 67 18.22 9.53 18.35
C THR A 67 17.22 10.63 17.99
N GLN A 68 16.77 10.68 16.75
CA GLN A 68 15.79 11.66 16.27
C GLN A 68 14.42 11.42 16.91
N LEU A 69 14.00 10.18 17.01
CA LEU A 69 12.77 9.78 17.69
C LEU A 69 12.81 10.14 19.17
N ALA A 70 13.91 9.83 19.86
CA ALA A 70 14.06 10.17 21.27
C ALA A 70 13.87 11.67 21.52
N LYS A 71 14.47 12.51 20.69
CA LYS A 71 14.30 13.96 20.77
C LYS A 71 12.87 14.39 20.42
N LEU A 72 12.32 13.88 19.32
CA LEU A 72 10.98 14.22 18.84
C LEU A 72 9.91 13.92 19.90
N TYR A 73 9.92 12.70 20.48
CA TYR A 73 8.97 12.32 21.51
C TYR A 73 9.21 13.03 22.85
N ALA A 74 10.46 13.36 23.20
CA ALA A 74 10.75 14.16 24.38
C ALA A 74 10.16 15.57 24.25
N ASP A 75 10.41 16.26 23.13
CA ASP A 75 9.91 17.60 22.86
C ASP A 75 8.36 17.63 22.89
N ARG A 76 7.70 16.55 22.51
CA ARG A 76 6.24 16.37 22.52
C ARG A 76 5.70 15.73 23.82
N LYS A 77 6.52 15.56 24.86
CA LYS A 77 6.11 14.94 26.14
C LYS A 77 5.50 13.54 25.96
N MET A 78 6.01 12.76 24.99
CA MET A 78 5.53 11.43 24.62
C MET A 78 4.12 11.39 24.00
N GLN A 79 3.61 12.52 23.49
CA GLN A 79 2.35 12.53 22.74
C GLN A 79 2.52 11.81 21.40
N LEU A 80 1.53 11.01 21.04
CA LEU A 80 1.50 10.27 19.78
C LEU A 80 1.40 11.24 18.58
N LEU A 81 2.02 10.85 17.47
CA LEU A 81 2.02 11.59 16.20
C LEU A 81 0.96 11.05 15.23
N TRP A 82 0.60 9.78 15.37
CA TRP A 82 -0.25 9.05 14.44
C TRP A 82 -1.60 8.71 15.08
N GLN A 83 -2.51 9.69 15.15
CA GLN A 83 -3.87 9.52 15.68
C GLN A 83 -4.93 9.55 14.56
N ASP A 84 -4.54 9.89 13.33
CA ASP A 84 -5.40 9.95 12.16
C ASP A 84 -5.29 8.62 11.38
N GLU A 85 -6.26 7.73 11.54
CA GLU A 85 -6.30 6.42 10.86
C GLU A 85 -6.27 6.53 9.34
N THR A 86 -6.80 7.63 8.78
CA THR A 86 -6.74 7.90 7.34
C THR A 86 -5.29 8.18 6.91
N ALA A 87 -4.57 8.98 7.68
CA ALA A 87 -3.15 9.26 7.44
C ALA A 87 -2.31 7.98 7.56
N ILE A 88 -2.56 7.16 8.59
CA ILE A 88 -1.88 5.88 8.80
C ILE A 88 -2.07 4.98 7.57
N SER A 89 -3.32 4.76 7.15
CA SER A 89 -3.64 3.91 6.00
C SER A 89 -3.00 4.41 4.70
N GLN A 90 -3.07 5.71 4.44
CA GLN A 90 -2.44 6.33 3.26
C GLN A 90 -0.92 6.20 3.28
N PHE A 91 -0.30 6.37 4.44
CA PHE A 91 1.14 6.26 4.57
C PHE A 91 1.63 4.81 4.40
N GLN A 92 0.98 3.85 5.05
CA GLN A 92 1.29 2.43 4.87
C GLN A 92 1.15 1.99 3.41
N GLN A 93 0.16 2.52 2.68
CA GLN A 93 0.01 2.28 1.26
C GLN A 93 1.20 2.83 0.46
N GLN A 94 1.65 4.07 0.72
CA GLN A 94 2.82 4.65 0.05
C GLN A 94 4.11 3.85 0.37
N LEU A 95 4.27 3.40 1.62
CA LEU A 95 5.38 2.51 1.98
C LEU A 95 5.34 1.17 1.23
N ALA A 96 4.14 0.61 1.03
CA ALA A 96 3.97 -0.64 0.29
C ALA A 96 4.39 -0.47 -1.19
N GLU A 97 4.01 0.64 -1.81
CA GLU A 97 4.41 0.96 -3.18
C GLU A 97 5.94 1.12 -3.29
N LEU A 98 6.57 1.82 -2.35
CA LEU A 98 8.04 1.95 -2.29
C LEU A 98 8.75 0.62 -2.00
N SER A 99 8.17 -0.24 -1.18
CA SER A 99 8.69 -1.58 -0.93
C SER A 99 8.70 -2.43 -2.20
N LEU A 100 7.66 -2.32 -3.04
CA LEU A 100 7.59 -3.01 -4.33
C LEU A 100 8.65 -2.52 -5.31
N ALA A 101 8.97 -1.23 -5.30
CA ALA A 101 10.03 -0.66 -6.12
C ALA A 101 11.42 -1.26 -5.81
N GLY A 102 11.60 -1.80 -4.60
CA GLY A 102 12.83 -2.50 -4.22
C GLY A 102 14.08 -1.65 -4.11
N VAL A 103 13.96 -0.32 -4.21
CA VAL A 103 15.10 0.61 -4.12
C VAL A 103 15.74 0.56 -2.74
N GLN A 104 14.93 0.40 -1.71
CA GLN A 104 15.37 0.33 -0.32
C GLN A 104 14.58 -0.75 0.42
N PRO A 105 15.23 -1.85 0.84
CA PRO A 105 14.59 -2.95 1.54
C PRO A 105 13.89 -2.53 2.84
N GLN A 106 14.37 -1.46 3.48
CA GLN A 106 13.85 -0.97 4.75
C GLN A 106 12.35 -0.63 4.75
N PHE A 107 11.80 -0.19 3.61
CA PHE A 107 10.37 0.06 3.50
C PHE A 107 9.54 -1.21 3.71
N GLY A 108 10.00 -2.35 3.21
CA GLY A 108 9.38 -3.66 3.45
C GLY A 108 9.53 -4.12 4.89
N GLU A 109 10.67 -3.85 5.53
CA GLU A 109 10.91 -4.20 6.93
C GLU A 109 9.98 -3.43 7.88
N TRP A 110 9.81 -2.11 7.70
CA TRP A 110 8.85 -1.32 8.48
C TRP A 110 7.42 -1.83 8.32
N LEU A 111 7.00 -2.17 7.09
CA LEU A 111 5.68 -2.74 6.85
C LEU A 111 5.48 -4.06 7.59
N ALA A 112 6.45 -4.97 7.50
CA ALA A 112 6.40 -6.26 8.19
C ALA A 112 6.29 -6.09 9.71
N ILE A 113 6.99 -5.10 10.28
CA ILE A 113 6.88 -4.78 11.71
C ILE A 113 5.48 -4.21 12.03
N LEU A 114 4.94 -3.32 11.19
CA LEU A 114 3.62 -2.71 11.38
C LEU A 114 2.45 -3.70 11.25
N GLU A 115 2.63 -4.78 10.50
CA GLU A 115 1.67 -5.88 10.39
C GLU A 115 1.68 -6.79 11.64
N ASN A 116 2.70 -6.68 12.50
CA ASN A 116 2.79 -7.47 13.72
C ASN A 116 1.81 -6.97 14.78
N ASN A 117 0.83 -7.79 15.13
CA ASN A 117 -0.20 -7.49 16.13
C ASN A 117 0.32 -7.37 17.58
N GLN A 118 1.61 -7.58 17.82
CA GLN A 118 2.23 -7.47 19.15
C GLN A 118 2.65 -6.04 19.52
N LEU A 119 2.59 -5.10 18.57
CA LEU A 119 2.88 -3.70 18.85
C LEU A 119 1.77 -3.06 19.70
N ASN A 120 2.16 -2.43 20.81
CA ASN A 120 1.26 -1.54 21.53
C ASN A 120 1.13 -0.20 20.76
N GLU A 121 0.24 0.67 21.22
CA GLU A 121 -0.05 1.95 20.57
C GLU A 121 1.20 2.82 20.38
N LEU A 122 2.02 2.98 21.42
CA LEU A 122 3.28 3.74 21.33
C LEU A 122 4.28 3.06 20.39
N GLY A 123 4.41 1.74 20.45
CA GLY A 123 5.30 0.99 19.56
C GLY A 123 4.92 1.16 18.09
N ARG A 124 3.62 1.10 17.77
CA ARG A 124 3.12 1.35 16.42
C ARG A 124 3.40 2.78 15.96
N ASP A 125 3.15 3.77 16.82
CA ASP A 125 3.41 5.18 16.55
C ASP A 125 4.90 5.45 16.29
N VAL A 126 5.77 4.83 17.07
CA VAL A 126 7.23 4.91 16.91
C VAL A 126 7.69 4.32 15.58
N ILE A 127 7.18 3.14 15.18
CA ILE A 127 7.57 2.52 13.90
C ILE A 127 7.06 3.32 12.71
N LEU A 128 5.84 3.84 12.77
CA LEU A 128 5.32 4.77 11.74
C LEU A 128 6.20 6.02 11.64
N SER A 129 6.64 6.56 12.77
CA SER A 129 7.51 7.73 12.81
C SER A 129 8.92 7.43 12.29
N ASP A 130 9.48 6.27 12.61
CA ASP A 130 10.76 5.81 12.07
C ASP A 130 10.71 5.66 10.55
N ALA A 131 9.63 5.04 10.05
CA ALA A 131 9.36 4.92 8.63
C ALA A 131 9.17 6.29 7.95
N MET A 132 8.48 7.25 8.61
CA MET A 132 8.31 8.61 8.08
C MET A 132 9.64 9.34 7.97
N LEU A 133 10.54 9.21 8.94
CA LEU A 133 11.88 9.79 8.85
C LEU A 133 12.65 9.22 7.64
N GLY A 134 12.58 7.90 7.43
CA GLY A 134 13.16 7.25 6.24
C GLY A 134 12.53 7.73 4.93
N TYR A 135 11.22 7.89 4.92
CA TYR A 135 10.47 8.38 3.76
C TYR A 135 10.85 9.82 3.39
N LEU A 136 10.91 10.72 4.37
CA LEU A 136 11.33 12.12 4.14
C LEU A 136 12.76 12.22 3.60
N GLN A 137 13.66 11.40 4.14
CA GLN A 137 15.03 11.32 3.66
C GLN A 137 15.08 10.79 2.22
N TYR A 138 14.28 9.75 1.92
CA TYR A 138 14.17 9.18 0.57
C TYR A 138 13.69 10.23 -0.42
N LEU A 139 12.57 10.91 -0.16
CA LEU A 139 12.05 11.97 -1.03
C LEU A 139 13.07 13.07 -1.30
N SER A 140 13.77 13.53 -0.27
CA SER A 140 14.80 14.57 -0.42
C SER A 140 16.00 14.13 -1.24
N SER A 141 16.22 12.82 -1.38
CA SER A 141 17.33 12.24 -2.11
C SER A 141 16.99 11.92 -3.57
N ILE A 142 15.73 11.90 -3.97
CA ILE A 142 15.29 11.54 -5.33
C ILE A 142 15.93 12.47 -6.37
N GLU A 143 15.84 13.77 -6.15
CA GLU A 143 16.34 14.77 -7.09
C GLU A 143 17.85 14.63 -7.32
N ALA A 144 18.61 14.37 -6.25
CA ALA A 144 20.08 14.28 -6.31
C ALA A 144 20.60 12.91 -6.76
N SER A 145 19.87 11.84 -6.51
CA SER A 145 20.38 10.49 -6.59
C SER A 145 19.47 9.48 -7.29
N GLY A 146 18.20 9.82 -7.56
CA GLY A 146 17.19 8.89 -8.06
C GLY A 146 17.60 8.19 -9.36
N GLN A 147 18.20 8.90 -10.29
CA GLN A 147 18.70 8.33 -11.55
C GLN A 147 19.75 7.21 -11.35
N TYR A 148 20.52 7.26 -10.25
CA TYR A 148 21.54 6.24 -9.97
C TYR A 148 20.94 4.97 -9.37
N TRP A 149 19.78 5.03 -8.75
CA TRP A 149 19.13 3.87 -8.12
C TRP A 149 18.60 2.88 -9.16
N LEU A 150 18.18 3.39 -10.33
CA LEU A 150 17.67 2.58 -11.45
C LEU A 150 18.78 1.89 -12.25
N TYR A 151 19.95 2.52 -12.38
CA TYR A 151 20.98 2.12 -13.36
C TYR A 151 22.32 1.74 -12.74
N THR A 152 22.51 1.93 -11.44
CA THR A 152 23.78 1.64 -10.77
C THR A 152 23.58 0.89 -9.46
N ASN A 153 24.54 0.01 -9.14
CA ASN A 153 24.58 -0.71 -7.88
C ASN A 153 25.11 0.18 -6.72
N ARG A 154 24.81 1.46 -6.72
CA ARG A 154 25.20 2.33 -5.61
C ARG A 154 24.24 2.07 -4.45
N PRO A 155 24.74 1.63 -3.27
CA PRO A 155 23.89 1.40 -2.14
C PRO A 155 23.27 2.74 -1.69
N TYR A 156 21.98 2.70 -1.39
CA TYR A 156 21.29 3.79 -0.76
C TYR A 156 21.86 4.02 0.65
N LYS A 157 22.19 5.27 0.98
CA LYS A 157 22.68 5.61 2.32
C LYS A 157 21.52 6.14 3.16
N ILE A 158 21.24 5.45 4.22
CA ILE A 158 20.27 5.92 5.22
C ILE A 158 20.92 7.02 6.04
N ILE A 159 20.41 8.24 5.93
CA ILE A 159 20.84 9.42 6.67
C ILE A 159 19.61 10.02 7.33
N ALA A 160 19.73 10.47 8.57
CA ALA A 160 18.60 11.10 9.25
C ALA A 160 18.18 12.40 8.54
N PRO A 161 16.86 12.63 8.37
CA PRO A 161 16.39 13.90 7.84
C PRO A 161 16.71 15.06 8.77
N THR A 162 16.93 16.22 8.19
CA THR A 162 17.15 17.47 8.95
C THR A 162 15.86 17.96 9.61
N THR A 163 15.98 18.81 10.62
CA THR A 163 14.81 19.44 11.26
C THR A 163 13.94 20.20 10.24
N ALA A 164 14.55 20.84 9.25
CA ALA A 164 13.83 21.55 8.18
C ALA A 164 12.98 20.58 7.33
N GLN A 165 13.49 19.38 7.02
CA GLN A 165 12.76 18.36 6.28
C GLN A 165 11.63 17.74 7.09
N MET A 166 11.78 17.63 8.41
CA MET A 166 10.75 17.10 9.31
C MET A 166 9.64 18.11 9.61
N LYS A 167 9.94 19.41 9.55
CA LYS A 167 9.01 20.47 9.98
C LYS A 167 7.63 20.40 9.31
N PRO A 168 7.47 20.23 7.97
CA PRO A 168 6.15 20.17 7.36
C PRO A 168 5.28 19.02 7.89
N TRP A 169 5.89 17.88 8.21
CA TRP A 169 5.19 16.76 8.82
C TRP A 169 4.70 17.11 10.23
N ILE A 170 5.58 17.67 11.06
CA ILE A 170 5.24 18.06 12.44
C ILE A 170 4.15 19.14 12.45
N ASP A 171 4.26 20.15 11.59
CA ASP A 171 3.24 21.20 11.43
C ASP A 171 1.87 20.58 11.02
N ALA A 172 1.87 19.55 10.16
CA ALA A 172 0.65 18.85 9.77
C ALA A 172 0.02 18.06 10.93
N VAL A 173 0.83 17.43 11.78
CA VAL A 173 0.37 16.77 13.01
C VAL A 173 -0.25 17.80 13.97
N GLU A 174 0.43 18.93 14.21
CA GLU A 174 -0.01 19.96 15.14
C GLU A 174 -1.27 20.68 14.68
N SER A 175 -1.47 20.81 13.37
CA SER A 175 -2.65 21.44 12.77
C SER A 175 -3.80 20.47 12.49
N ASN A 176 -3.72 19.20 12.93
CA ASN A 176 -4.69 18.14 12.62
C ASN A 176 -4.97 17.98 11.10
N ASN A 177 -3.94 18.13 10.29
CA ASN A 177 -4.03 18.04 8.81
C ASN A 177 -3.13 16.94 8.23
N LEU A 178 -2.85 15.90 9.03
CA LEU A 178 -1.87 14.87 8.69
C LEU A 178 -2.28 14.08 7.45
N SER A 179 -3.55 13.68 7.32
CA SER A 179 -4.03 12.92 6.15
C SER A 179 -3.91 13.70 4.85
N SER A 180 -4.28 14.98 4.83
CA SER A 180 -4.11 15.82 3.64
C SER A 180 -2.64 15.99 3.26
N TRP A 181 -1.78 16.15 4.27
CA TRP A 181 -0.35 16.31 4.05
C TRP A 181 0.27 15.00 3.52
N VAL A 182 -0.01 13.85 4.13
CA VAL A 182 0.45 12.54 3.66
C VAL A 182 0.01 12.30 2.22
N LYS A 183 -1.26 12.58 1.91
CA LYS A 183 -1.78 12.46 0.55
C LYS A 183 -1.02 13.33 -0.45
N SER A 184 -0.60 14.53 -0.06
CA SER A 184 0.14 15.45 -0.93
C SER A 184 1.58 15.01 -1.22
N GLN A 185 2.11 14.05 -0.45
CA GLN A 185 3.44 13.49 -0.69
C GLN A 185 3.46 12.45 -1.82
N ALA A 186 2.30 11.93 -2.22
CA ALA A 186 2.19 11.01 -3.35
C ALA A 186 2.58 11.71 -4.68
N PRO A 187 3.11 10.97 -5.68
CA PRO A 187 3.50 11.54 -6.95
C PRO A 187 2.37 12.32 -7.63
N ASN A 188 2.65 13.56 -8.04
CA ASN A 188 1.70 14.41 -8.74
C ASN A 188 1.92 14.34 -10.26
N HIS A 189 1.88 13.15 -10.82
CA HIS A 189 1.99 12.93 -12.26
C HIS A 189 0.67 12.40 -12.82
N PRO A 190 0.17 12.87 -14.00
CA PRO A 190 -1.12 12.42 -14.54
C PRO A 190 -1.24 10.91 -14.72
N MET A 191 -0.14 10.23 -15.00
CA MET A 191 -0.11 8.78 -15.17
C MET A 191 -0.04 8.01 -13.86
N TYR A 192 0.21 8.66 -12.72
CA TYR A 192 0.38 7.95 -11.45
C TYR A 192 -0.84 7.09 -11.07
N LEU A 193 -2.03 7.68 -11.07
CA LEU A 193 -3.25 6.95 -10.73
C LEU A 193 -3.60 5.82 -11.72
N PRO A 194 -3.51 6.03 -13.07
CA PRO A 194 -3.65 4.94 -14.03
C PRO A 194 -2.63 3.80 -13.83
N MET A 195 -1.35 4.13 -13.68
CA MET A 195 -0.29 3.14 -13.46
C MET A 195 -0.50 2.38 -12.15
N ARG A 196 -0.83 3.09 -11.07
CA ARG A 196 -1.15 2.48 -9.79
C ARG A 196 -2.32 1.50 -9.88
N LYS A 197 -3.36 1.82 -10.64
CA LYS A 197 -4.50 0.92 -10.86
C LYS A 197 -4.07 -0.38 -11.56
N GLU A 198 -3.23 -0.28 -12.59
CA GLU A 198 -2.70 -1.47 -13.28
C GLU A 198 -1.73 -2.27 -12.39
N MET A 199 -0.89 -1.61 -11.62
CA MET A 199 -0.02 -2.24 -10.62
C MET A 199 -0.85 -3.06 -9.60
N LEU A 200 -1.94 -2.51 -9.07
CA LEU A 200 -2.81 -3.22 -8.13
C LEU A 200 -3.51 -4.42 -8.78
N LYS A 201 -3.87 -4.36 -10.07
CA LYS A 201 -4.39 -5.52 -10.80
C LYS A 201 -3.34 -6.63 -10.89
N LEU A 202 -2.10 -6.28 -11.23
CA LEU A 202 -1.00 -7.25 -11.28
C LEU A 202 -0.76 -7.91 -9.92
N LEU A 203 -0.82 -7.14 -8.83
CA LEU A 203 -0.66 -7.67 -7.47
C LEU A 203 -1.81 -8.58 -7.03
N ALA A 204 -3.01 -8.38 -7.57
CA ALA A 204 -4.18 -9.21 -7.30
C ALA A 204 -4.19 -10.51 -8.12
N MET A 205 -3.35 -10.64 -9.14
CA MET A 205 -3.21 -11.88 -9.91
C MET A 205 -2.52 -12.95 -9.07
N PRO A 206 -2.99 -14.21 -9.14
CA PRO A 206 -2.32 -15.31 -8.44
C PRO A 206 -0.90 -15.49 -9.00
N GLU A 207 0.04 -15.82 -8.12
CA GLU A 207 1.36 -16.30 -8.53
C GLU A 207 1.19 -17.71 -9.11
N ASP A 208 1.76 -17.94 -10.28
CA ASP A 208 1.80 -19.23 -10.93
C ASP A 208 3.24 -19.63 -11.25
N ASN A 209 3.44 -20.89 -11.63
CA ASN A 209 4.75 -21.40 -12.03
C ASN A 209 4.86 -21.52 -13.57
N LEU A 210 4.13 -20.67 -14.30
CA LEU A 210 4.16 -20.69 -15.75
C LEU A 210 5.48 -20.09 -16.24
N GLU A 211 6.31 -20.94 -16.84
CA GLU A 211 7.61 -20.56 -17.38
C GLU A 211 7.90 -21.28 -18.69
N ILE A 212 8.35 -20.52 -19.67
CA ILE A 212 8.90 -21.06 -20.93
C ILE A 212 10.37 -21.39 -20.69
N VAL A 213 10.68 -22.64 -20.47
CA VAL A 213 12.03 -23.10 -20.08
C VAL A 213 12.97 -23.24 -21.29
N GLY A 214 12.42 -23.53 -22.48
CA GLY A 214 13.19 -23.73 -23.69
C GLY A 214 14.04 -22.52 -24.06
N THR A 215 15.25 -22.76 -24.55
CA THR A 215 16.19 -21.69 -24.96
C THR A 215 16.07 -21.31 -26.43
N LYS A 216 15.46 -22.17 -27.26
CA LYS A 216 15.25 -21.95 -28.69
C LYS A 216 14.11 -20.97 -28.92
N ALA A 217 14.23 -20.13 -29.96
CA ALA A 217 13.11 -19.27 -30.35
C ALA A 217 11.93 -20.12 -30.84
N LEU A 218 10.72 -19.79 -30.35
CA LEU A 218 9.49 -20.36 -30.88
C LEU A 218 9.04 -19.54 -32.10
N LYS A 219 8.84 -20.24 -33.22
CA LYS A 219 8.41 -19.63 -34.49
C LYS A 219 7.04 -20.15 -34.90
N PRO A 220 6.29 -19.34 -35.65
CA PRO A 220 5.01 -19.80 -36.24
C PRO A 220 5.08 -21.18 -36.92
N GLY A 221 4.11 -22.01 -36.71
CA GLY A 221 4.01 -23.35 -37.28
C GLY A 221 4.84 -24.44 -36.56
N GLN A 222 5.68 -24.09 -35.59
CA GLN A 222 6.44 -25.08 -34.83
C GLN A 222 5.57 -25.77 -33.78
N SER A 223 5.93 -26.99 -33.40
CA SER A 223 5.33 -27.73 -32.28
C SER A 223 6.35 -27.89 -31.17
N SER A 224 5.96 -27.56 -29.93
CA SER A 224 6.81 -27.65 -28.75
C SER A 224 5.94 -27.73 -27.50
N ASP A 225 6.49 -28.32 -26.42
CA ASP A 225 5.86 -28.28 -25.08
C ASP A 225 5.82 -26.85 -24.53
N ASP A 226 6.79 -26.02 -24.88
CA ASP A 226 6.81 -24.59 -24.54
C ASP A 226 5.60 -23.81 -25.09
N VAL A 227 4.96 -24.30 -26.17
CA VAL A 227 3.76 -23.67 -26.74
C VAL A 227 2.56 -23.81 -25.80
N VAL A 228 2.49 -24.86 -25.01
CA VAL A 228 1.44 -25.05 -24.00
C VAL A 228 1.61 -23.96 -22.91
N MET A 229 2.84 -23.76 -22.42
CA MET A 229 3.13 -22.71 -21.45
C MET A 229 2.88 -21.31 -22.00
N LEU A 230 3.29 -21.08 -23.26
CA LEU A 230 3.02 -19.82 -23.95
C LEU A 230 1.52 -19.50 -24.01
N ARG A 231 0.69 -20.50 -24.35
CA ARG A 231 -0.77 -20.34 -24.41
C ARG A 231 -1.34 -19.96 -23.03
N GLN A 232 -0.94 -20.64 -21.97
CA GLN A 232 -1.38 -20.35 -20.60
C GLN A 232 -0.94 -18.96 -20.15
N ILE A 233 0.29 -18.55 -20.43
CA ILE A 233 0.78 -17.20 -20.12
C ILE A 233 -0.04 -16.14 -20.85
N LEU A 234 -0.31 -16.31 -22.15
CA LEU A 234 -1.09 -15.35 -22.93
C LEU A 234 -2.56 -15.30 -22.51
N GLN A 235 -3.13 -16.41 -22.01
CA GLN A 235 -4.45 -16.43 -21.37
C GLN A 235 -4.45 -15.64 -20.07
N ARG A 236 -3.44 -15.83 -19.20
CA ARG A 236 -3.25 -15.03 -17.98
C ARG A 236 -3.17 -13.53 -18.29
N GLU A 237 -2.49 -13.16 -19.36
CA GLU A 237 -2.37 -11.76 -19.80
C GLU A 237 -3.66 -11.24 -20.48
N GLY A 238 -4.69 -12.09 -20.67
CA GLY A 238 -5.94 -11.71 -21.32
C GLY A 238 -5.80 -11.48 -22.84
N LEU A 239 -4.76 -12.01 -23.46
CA LEU A 239 -4.47 -11.87 -24.89
C LEU A 239 -4.95 -13.05 -25.73
N LEU A 240 -5.35 -14.14 -25.08
CA LEU A 240 -6.06 -15.28 -25.66
C LEU A 240 -7.36 -15.48 -24.92
N GLU A 241 -8.43 -15.76 -25.63
CA GLU A 241 -9.66 -16.23 -25.01
C GLU A 241 -9.38 -17.61 -24.40
N GLY A 242 -9.61 -17.75 -23.10
CA GLY A 242 -9.55 -19.04 -22.45
C GLY A 242 -10.65 -19.91 -23.06
N GLY A 243 -10.30 -21.05 -23.60
CA GLY A 243 -11.29 -22.10 -23.77
C GLY A 243 -11.87 -22.33 -22.37
N ASN A 244 -13.12 -21.92 -22.15
CA ASN A 244 -13.84 -22.06 -20.91
C ASN A 244 -13.77 -23.51 -20.41
N VAL A 245 -12.97 -23.75 -19.39
CA VAL A 245 -13.35 -24.68 -18.36
C VAL A 245 -14.36 -23.93 -17.50
N THR A 246 -15.55 -23.73 -18.00
CA THR A 246 -16.70 -23.50 -17.15
C THR A 246 -16.87 -24.79 -16.39
N GLU A 247 -16.33 -24.83 -15.19
CA GLU A 247 -16.88 -25.66 -14.15
C GLU A 247 -18.29 -25.11 -13.90
N GLU A 248 -19.22 -25.65 -14.63
CA GLU A 248 -20.65 -25.48 -14.44
C GLU A 248 -20.96 -26.10 -13.06
N VAL A 249 -20.85 -25.29 -12.02
CA VAL A 249 -21.45 -25.61 -10.73
C VAL A 249 -22.95 -25.57 -10.96
N ALA A 250 -23.51 -26.75 -11.26
CA ALA A 250 -24.94 -26.97 -11.27
C ALA A 250 -25.51 -26.54 -9.90
N PRO A 251 -26.61 -25.77 -9.88
CA PRO A 251 -27.32 -25.46 -8.65
C PRO A 251 -27.87 -26.79 -8.05
N PRO A 252 -27.98 -26.90 -6.72
CA PRO A 252 -28.55 -28.08 -6.09
C PRO A 252 -30.02 -28.12 -6.37
N GLU A 253 -30.43 -28.98 -7.31
CA GLU A 253 -31.82 -29.34 -7.48
C GLU A 253 -32.26 -30.30 -6.39
N THR A 254 -33.29 -29.85 -5.76
CA THR A 254 -34.13 -30.48 -4.75
C THR A 254 -34.50 -31.92 -5.05
N MET A 255 -34.36 -32.78 -4.04
CA MET A 255 -34.93 -34.14 -4.02
C MET A 255 -36.43 -34.11 -4.29
N ALA A 256 -36.87 -34.86 -5.26
CA ALA A 256 -38.13 -35.64 -5.17
C ALA A 256 -38.32 -36.62 -6.33
N GLN A 257 -38.45 -37.89 -5.93
CA GLN A 257 -39.33 -38.92 -6.47
C GLN A 257 -38.95 -39.67 -7.76
N VAL A 258 -38.69 -40.88 -7.56
CA VAL A 258 -39.43 -42.16 -7.58
C VAL A 258 -39.13 -43.07 -8.79
N ALA A 259 -38.58 -44.21 -8.47
CA ALA A 259 -38.98 -45.59 -8.82
C ALA A 259 -39.19 -46.01 -10.27
N GLU A 260 -38.52 -47.11 -10.53
CA GLU A 260 -39.03 -48.27 -11.22
C GLU A 260 -39.03 -48.28 -12.77
N LEU A 261 -38.07 -48.97 -13.31
CA LEU A 261 -38.34 -50.20 -14.09
C LEU A 261 -37.02 -50.83 -14.60
N ALA A 262 -36.83 -52.07 -14.22
CA ALA A 262 -35.79 -52.96 -14.67
C ALA A 262 -36.06 -53.39 -16.13
N VAL A 263 -35.03 -53.34 -16.99
CA VAL A 263 -34.88 -54.32 -18.08
C VAL A 263 -33.39 -54.61 -18.26
N GLU A 264 -33.11 -55.86 -18.08
CA GLU A 264 -31.89 -56.62 -18.27
C GLU A 264 -31.43 -56.57 -19.72
N GLN A 265 -30.24 -56.03 -20.02
CA GLN A 265 -29.50 -56.42 -21.21
C GLN A 265 -27.99 -56.43 -20.91
N THR A 266 -27.48 -57.65 -20.99
CA THR A 266 -26.10 -58.09 -21.05
C THR A 266 -25.34 -57.35 -22.15
N VAL A 267 -24.29 -56.60 -21.83
CA VAL A 267 -23.27 -56.19 -22.80
C VAL A 267 -21.89 -56.36 -22.14
N GLU A 268 -20.99 -56.99 -22.88
CA GLU A 268 -19.60 -57.31 -22.56
C GLU A 268 -18.78 -56.09 -22.03
N PRO A 269 -17.73 -56.34 -21.26
CA PRO A 269 -16.88 -55.26 -20.74
C PRO A 269 -15.96 -54.76 -21.86
N THR A 270 -16.30 -53.62 -22.42
CA THR A 270 -15.37 -52.80 -23.20
C THR A 270 -14.52 -51.98 -22.22
N GLU A 271 -13.21 -52.07 -22.40
CA GLU A 271 -12.21 -51.34 -21.62
C GLU A 271 -12.55 -49.84 -21.51
N PRO A 272 -12.22 -49.17 -20.36
CA PRO A 272 -12.44 -47.74 -20.23
C PRO A 272 -11.54 -47.00 -21.21
N SER A 273 -12.15 -46.45 -22.25
CA SER A 273 -11.54 -45.48 -23.14
C SER A 273 -11.13 -44.24 -22.31
N ASP A 274 -9.84 -44.18 -22.04
CA ASP A 274 -9.13 -43.02 -21.49
C ASP A 274 -9.15 -41.90 -22.55
N ALA A 275 -10.24 -41.13 -22.60
CA ALA A 275 -10.37 -40.07 -23.58
C ALA A 275 -11.31 -38.97 -23.11
N LEU A 276 -10.82 -38.08 -22.23
CA LEU A 276 -11.22 -36.65 -22.16
C LEU A 276 -10.15 -35.84 -21.41
N ALA A 277 -8.87 -36.10 -21.66
CA ALA A 277 -7.85 -35.09 -21.48
C ALA A 277 -7.97 -34.17 -22.72
N SER A 278 -8.51 -32.98 -22.54
CA SER A 278 -8.43 -31.92 -23.55
C SER A 278 -6.96 -31.69 -23.87
N THR A 279 -6.48 -32.30 -24.98
CA THR A 279 -5.09 -32.15 -25.43
C THR A 279 -4.89 -30.71 -25.90
N VAL A 280 -4.34 -29.87 -25.00
CA VAL A 280 -3.95 -28.51 -25.36
C VAL A 280 -2.99 -28.58 -26.53
N SER A 281 -3.33 -27.89 -27.63
CA SER A 281 -2.54 -27.89 -28.86
C SER A 281 -1.10 -27.42 -28.58
N LYS A 282 -0.11 -28.20 -28.98
CA LYS A 282 1.32 -27.89 -28.92
C LYS A 282 1.80 -27.12 -30.16
N VAL A 283 0.92 -26.84 -31.11
CA VAL A 283 1.25 -26.13 -32.34
C VAL A 283 1.19 -24.63 -32.13
N TYR A 284 2.22 -23.93 -32.57
CA TYR A 284 2.26 -22.46 -32.58
C TYR A 284 1.46 -21.96 -33.78
N ASP A 285 0.14 -21.92 -33.63
CA ASP A 285 -0.84 -21.54 -34.63
C ASP A 285 -0.94 -20.02 -34.83
N GLN A 286 -1.77 -19.60 -35.79
CA GLN A 286 -1.93 -18.19 -36.14
C GLN A 286 -2.56 -17.38 -34.99
N GLU A 287 -3.44 -17.97 -34.20
CA GLU A 287 -4.04 -17.31 -33.04
C GLU A 287 -2.97 -16.91 -32.01
N LEU A 288 -2.05 -17.82 -31.69
CA LEU A 288 -0.90 -17.54 -30.82
C LEU A 288 0.06 -16.50 -31.41
N VAL A 289 0.28 -16.54 -32.74
CA VAL A 289 1.12 -15.51 -33.40
C VAL A 289 0.53 -14.12 -33.19
N ASP A 290 -0.78 -13.98 -33.39
CA ASP A 290 -1.46 -12.70 -33.23
C ASP A 290 -1.48 -12.23 -31.76
N ALA A 291 -1.65 -13.14 -30.82
CA ALA A 291 -1.56 -12.86 -29.40
C ALA A 291 -0.13 -12.44 -28.98
N VAL A 292 0.90 -13.13 -29.46
CA VAL A 292 2.29 -12.77 -29.21
C VAL A 292 2.64 -11.40 -29.80
N LYS A 293 2.17 -11.07 -31.01
CA LYS A 293 2.36 -9.73 -31.59
C LYS A 293 1.72 -8.64 -30.74
N LYS A 294 0.50 -8.86 -30.24
CA LYS A 294 -0.15 -7.93 -29.29
C LYS A 294 0.66 -7.77 -28.01
N PHE A 295 1.14 -8.88 -27.45
CA PHE A 295 2.03 -8.86 -26.28
C PHE A 295 3.29 -8.08 -26.55
N GLN A 296 3.98 -8.32 -27.66
CA GLN A 296 5.21 -7.61 -28.04
C GLN A 296 4.97 -6.10 -28.15
N LEU A 297 3.87 -5.67 -28.79
CA LEU A 297 3.50 -4.26 -28.88
C LEU A 297 3.25 -3.64 -27.50
N GLN A 298 2.57 -4.36 -26.62
CA GLN A 298 2.27 -3.90 -25.25
C GLN A 298 3.55 -3.63 -24.44
N TYR A 299 4.59 -4.42 -24.66
CA TYR A 299 5.88 -4.27 -23.96
C TYR A 299 6.96 -3.56 -24.77
N GLY A 300 6.59 -2.86 -25.86
CA GLY A 300 7.53 -2.09 -26.68
C GLY A 300 8.56 -2.94 -27.43
N LEU A 301 8.23 -4.20 -27.69
CA LEU A 301 9.08 -5.12 -28.48
C LEU A 301 8.70 -5.06 -29.96
N GLU A 302 9.60 -5.56 -30.83
CA GLU A 302 9.28 -5.76 -32.23
C GLU A 302 8.20 -6.83 -32.38
N ALA A 303 7.07 -6.48 -33.04
CA ALA A 303 5.89 -7.35 -33.18
C ALA A 303 6.03 -8.32 -34.34
N ASP A 304 7.05 -9.17 -34.33
CA ASP A 304 7.35 -10.17 -35.35
C ASP A 304 6.60 -11.50 -35.15
N GLY A 305 6.01 -11.71 -33.97
CA GLY A 305 5.33 -12.94 -33.59
C GLY A 305 6.30 -14.07 -33.27
N VAL A 306 7.58 -13.82 -33.05
CA VAL A 306 8.57 -14.82 -32.66
C VAL A 306 8.90 -14.69 -31.17
N VAL A 307 8.83 -15.78 -30.41
CA VAL A 307 9.23 -15.77 -29.02
C VAL A 307 10.73 -15.97 -28.91
N GLY A 308 11.47 -14.88 -29.13
CA GLY A 308 12.91 -14.81 -28.93
C GLY A 308 13.30 -14.60 -27.47
N LYS A 309 14.61 -14.39 -27.19
CA LYS A 309 15.14 -14.15 -25.83
C LYS A 309 14.47 -12.97 -25.13
N GLY A 310 14.32 -11.84 -25.82
CA GLY A 310 13.70 -10.64 -25.25
C GLY A 310 12.23 -10.85 -24.89
N THR A 311 11.45 -11.40 -25.83
CA THR A 311 10.03 -11.69 -25.61
C THR A 311 9.83 -12.70 -24.45
N ARG A 312 10.69 -13.71 -24.35
CA ARG A 312 10.62 -14.72 -23.27
C ARG A 312 10.87 -14.11 -21.89
N VAL A 313 11.80 -13.18 -21.76
CA VAL A 313 12.03 -12.49 -20.46
C VAL A 313 10.76 -11.83 -19.95
N TRP A 314 10.02 -11.14 -20.81
CA TRP A 314 8.77 -10.48 -20.43
C TRP A 314 7.62 -11.46 -20.21
N LEU A 315 7.54 -12.57 -21.00
CA LEU A 315 6.53 -13.62 -20.80
C LEU A 315 6.70 -14.34 -19.47
N ASN A 316 7.96 -14.66 -19.10
CA ASN A 316 8.28 -15.37 -17.86
C ASN A 316 8.23 -14.46 -16.61
N MET A 317 8.12 -13.15 -16.80
CA MET A 317 8.06 -12.23 -15.66
C MET A 317 6.72 -12.37 -14.93
N GLN A 318 6.78 -12.72 -13.66
CA GLN A 318 5.60 -12.86 -12.82
C GLN A 318 4.86 -11.52 -12.62
N PRO A 319 3.53 -11.52 -12.41
CA PRO A 319 2.76 -10.29 -12.21
C PRO A 319 3.33 -9.37 -11.13
N LYS A 320 3.77 -9.93 -10.00
CA LYS A 320 4.39 -9.16 -8.92
C LYS A 320 5.70 -8.48 -9.33
N GLN A 321 6.51 -9.14 -10.16
CA GLN A 321 7.74 -8.53 -10.69
C GLN A 321 7.42 -7.37 -11.63
N LYS A 322 6.39 -7.52 -12.49
CA LYS A 322 5.89 -6.45 -13.37
C LYS A 322 5.37 -5.26 -12.54
N ALA A 323 4.63 -5.55 -11.46
CA ALA A 323 4.16 -4.52 -10.53
C ALA A 323 5.33 -3.76 -9.88
N GLY A 324 6.40 -4.46 -9.50
CA GLY A 324 7.63 -3.85 -8.97
C GLY A 324 8.29 -2.88 -9.96
N LEU A 325 8.34 -3.24 -11.26
CA LEU A 325 8.85 -2.33 -12.29
C LEU A 325 7.98 -1.09 -12.48
N MET A 326 6.66 -1.19 -12.28
CA MET A 326 5.76 -0.04 -12.34
C MET A 326 5.86 0.88 -11.13
N ALA A 327 6.32 0.36 -10.00
CA ALA A 327 6.51 1.12 -8.76
C ALA A 327 7.83 1.94 -8.75
N LEU A 328 8.80 1.60 -9.62
CA LEU A 328 10.04 2.34 -9.82
C LEU A 328 9.80 3.67 -10.53
#